data_bf160e86a0053b822402e67209e59d27
#
_entry.id   bf160e86a0053b822402e67209e59d27
#
_cell.length_a   1.000
_cell.length_b   1.000
_cell.length_c   1.000
_cell.angle_alpha   90.00
_cell.angle_beta   90.00
_cell.angle_gamma   90.00
#
_symmetry.space_group_name_H-M   'P 1'
#
loop_
_entity.id
_entity.type
_entity.pdbx_description
1 polymer ?
#
loop_
_entity_poly.entity_id
_entity_poly.type
_entity_poly.pdbx_seq_one_letter_code
_entity_poly.pdbx_strand_id
1 'polypeptide(L)'
;MEDPAAKYFSTKVTSRDRAVFEAGVAIGTAVHQFTGTPLKSLEDVRVLEEAIKRALLAQPFRERVEVKIHFERSPSGGPYDYTTLRARDMDLRVVVKYGSCRVAARLKYIKELDYALAYIEDIEEEVK
;
A
#
# COMPACT_ATOMS: atom_id res chain seq x y z
N MET A 1 20.47 -6.39 -11.43
CA MET A 1 19.90 -6.77 -10.12
C MET A 1 19.75 -8.27 -10.04
N GLU A 2 20.25 -8.84 -9.00
CA GLU A 2 20.02 -10.25 -8.71
C GLU A 2 18.88 -10.38 -7.70
N ASP A 3 17.92 -11.21 -8.04
CA ASP A 3 16.83 -11.54 -7.14
C ASP A 3 16.95 -13.01 -6.73
N PRO A 4 17.37 -13.29 -5.48
CA PRO A 4 17.53 -14.68 -5.04
C PRO A 4 16.22 -15.46 -4.98
N ALA A 5 15.08 -14.77 -5.02
CA ALA A 5 13.78 -15.43 -5.02
C ALA A 5 13.28 -15.80 -6.43
N ALA A 6 13.90 -15.27 -7.48
CA ALA A 6 13.44 -15.50 -8.86
C ALA A 6 13.31 -17.00 -9.21
N LYS A 7 14.21 -17.84 -8.70
CA LYS A 7 14.22 -19.28 -8.95
C LYS A 7 12.98 -20.01 -8.41
N TYR A 8 12.25 -19.41 -7.49
CA TYR A 8 11.03 -20.01 -6.92
C TYR A 8 9.79 -19.70 -7.74
N PHE A 9 9.87 -18.73 -8.63
CA PHE A 9 8.77 -18.37 -9.52
C PHE A 9 8.78 -19.25 -10.76
N SER A 10 7.59 -19.42 -11.37
CA SER A 10 7.48 -20.09 -12.66
C SER A 10 8.41 -19.43 -13.68
N THR A 11 9.02 -20.23 -14.55
CA THR A 11 9.85 -19.74 -15.66
C THR A 11 9.06 -18.87 -16.64
N LYS A 12 7.74 -18.92 -16.59
CA LYS A 12 6.85 -18.12 -17.45
C LYS A 12 6.64 -16.69 -16.91
N VAL A 13 7.06 -16.42 -15.67
CA VAL A 13 6.89 -15.11 -15.04
C VAL A 13 7.88 -14.12 -15.64
N THR A 14 7.36 -13.04 -16.20
CA THR A 14 8.16 -11.94 -16.75
C THR A 14 8.48 -10.91 -15.65
N SER A 15 9.38 -9.97 -15.96
CA SER A 15 9.63 -8.83 -15.03
C SER A 15 8.37 -8.02 -14.77
N ARG A 16 7.53 -7.86 -15.78
CA ARG A 16 6.25 -7.17 -15.65
C ARG A 16 5.30 -7.92 -14.70
N ASP A 17 5.16 -9.24 -14.89
CA ASP A 17 4.35 -10.08 -14.01
C ASP A 17 4.80 -9.94 -12.56
N ARG A 18 6.13 -9.98 -12.36
CA ARG A 18 6.71 -9.88 -11.02
C ARG A 18 6.45 -8.51 -10.39
N ALA A 19 6.61 -7.43 -11.15
CA ALA A 19 6.36 -6.08 -10.66
C ALA A 19 4.90 -5.89 -10.26
N VAL A 20 3.95 -6.37 -11.07
CA VAL A 20 2.52 -6.31 -10.78
C VAL A 20 2.20 -7.13 -9.52
N PHE A 21 2.73 -8.32 -9.41
CA PHE A 21 2.54 -9.18 -8.26
C PHE A 21 3.05 -8.52 -6.97
N GLU A 22 4.27 -7.97 -7.00
CA GLU A 22 4.86 -7.30 -5.84
C GLU A 22 4.06 -6.06 -5.42
N ALA A 23 3.54 -5.31 -6.40
CA ALA A 23 2.72 -4.14 -6.12
C ALA A 23 1.42 -4.54 -5.39
N GLY A 24 0.77 -5.61 -5.83
CA GLY A 24 -0.42 -6.16 -5.17
C GLY A 24 -0.13 -6.67 -3.77
N VAL A 25 1.00 -7.35 -3.59
CA VAL A 25 1.44 -7.82 -2.26
C VAL A 25 1.63 -6.65 -1.31
N ALA A 26 2.24 -5.55 -1.79
CA ALA A 26 2.45 -4.36 -0.97
C ALA A 26 1.13 -3.77 -0.48
N ILE A 27 0.15 -3.60 -1.35
CA ILE A 27 -1.18 -3.10 -0.98
C ILE A 27 -1.84 -4.05 0.03
N GLY A 28 -1.80 -5.35 -0.23
CA GLY A 28 -2.37 -6.36 0.66
C GLY A 28 -1.71 -6.36 2.04
N THR A 29 -0.40 -6.18 2.09
CA THR A 29 0.34 -6.06 3.35
C THR A 29 -0.17 -4.88 4.18
N ALA A 30 -0.34 -3.71 3.55
CA ALA A 30 -0.81 -2.51 4.25
C ALA A 30 -2.21 -2.75 4.83
N VAL A 31 -3.13 -3.27 4.03
CA VAL A 31 -4.51 -3.53 4.46
C VAL A 31 -4.55 -4.56 5.58
N HIS A 32 -3.86 -5.67 5.40
CA HIS A 32 -3.90 -6.77 6.37
C HIS A 32 -3.23 -6.40 7.69
N GLN A 33 -2.09 -5.73 7.63
CA GLN A 33 -1.28 -5.44 8.81
C GLN A 33 -1.85 -4.31 9.65
N PHE A 34 -2.41 -3.28 9.03
CA PHE A 34 -2.73 -2.03 9.73
C PHE A 34 -4.22 -1.78 9.95
N THR A 35 -5.12 -2.48 9.25
CA THR A 35 -6.56 -2.39 9.50
C THR A 35 -6.86 -2.79 10.93
N GLY A 36 -7.68 -1.98 11.61
CA GLY A 36 -8.02 -2.21 13.01
C GLY A 36 -7.16 -1.45 14.01
N THR A 37 -6.12 -0.73 13.54
CA THR A 37 -5.29 0.08 14.43
C THR A 37 -6.12 1.18 15.09
N PRO A 38 -6.11 1.29 16.43
CA PRO A 38 -6.83 2.35 17.12
C PRO A 38 -6.22 3.73 16.87
N LEU A 39 -7.08 4.71 16.65
CA LEU A 39 -6.69 6.09 16.38
C LEU A 39 -7.56 7.04 17.18
N LYS A 40 -6.96 8.02 17.83
CA LYS A 40 -7.67 9.00 18.65
C LYS A 40 -7.49 10.43 18.17
N SER A 41 -6.38 10.75 17.54
CA SER A 41 -6.01 12.11 17.16
C SER A 41 -5.37 12.19 15.78
N LEU A 42 -5.24 13.40 15.24
CA LEU A 42 -4.50 13.63 13.99
C LEU A 42 -3.01 13.28 14.15
N GLU A 43 -2.47 13.42 15.35
CA GLU A 43 -1.09 13.02 15.60
C GLU A 43 -0.92 11.51 15.44
N ASP A 44 -1.85 10.73 15.98
CA ASP A 44 -1.86 9.27 15.79
C ASP A 44 -1.89 8.90 14.31
N VAL A 45 -2.70 9.61 13.53
CA VAL A 45 -2.81 9.41 12.08
C VAL A 45 -1.47 9.65 11.39
N ARG A 46 -0.77 10.73 11.72
CA ARG A 46 0.52 11.06 11.13
C ARG A 46 1.58 10.02 11.46
N VAL A 47 1.60 9.56 12.71
CA VAL A 47 2.52 8.51 13.14
C VAL A 47 2.24 7.22 12.38
N LEU A 48 0.97 6.87 12.23
CA LEU A 48 0.59 5.65 11.51
C LEU A 48 0.90 5.73 10.02
N GLU A 49 0.66 6.88 9.38
CA GLU A 49 1.04 7.10 7.96
C GLU A 49 2.53 6.83 7.76
N GLU A 50 3.37 7.36 8.62
CA GLU A 50 4.82 7.14 8.55
C GLU A 50 5.19 5.68 8.82
N ALA A 51 4.53 5.03 9.77
CA ALA A 51 4.76 3.62 10.08
C ALA A 51 4.42 2.71 8.89
N ILE A 52 3.29 2.95 8.24
CA ILE A 52 2.87 2.20 7.05
C ILE A 52 3.89 2.39 5.93
N LYS A 53 4.28 3.63 5.66
CA LYS A 53 5.27 3.96 4.63
C LYS A 53 6.57 3.22 4.86
N ARG A 54 7.10 3.28 6.07
CA ARG A 54 8.35 2.60 6.42
C ARG A 54 8.24 1.08 6.32
N ALA A 55 7.12 0.52 6.76
CA ALA A 55 6.90 -0.92 6.69
C ALA A 55 6.91 -1.42 5.24
N LEU A 56 6.23 -0.71 4.35
CA LEU A 56 6.21 -1.08 2.93
C LEU A 56 7.56 -0.90 2.26
N LEU A 57 8.26 0.20 2.56
CA LEU A 57 9.60 0.46 2.01
C LEU A 57 10.65 -0.55 2.50
N ALA A 58 10.42 -1.20 3.63
CA ALA A 58 11.32 -2.22 4.16
C ALA A 58 11.31 -3.50 3.33
N GLN A 59 10.27 -3.73 2.54
CA GLN A 59 10.16 -4.91 1.69
C GLN A 59 10.89 -4.70 0.36
N PRO A 60 11.32 -5.78 -0.31
CA PRO A 60 12.07 -5.65 -1.58
C PRO A 60 11.26 -4.96 -2.68
N PHE A 61 11.96 -4.23 -3.53
CA PHE A 61 11.45 -3.66 -4.79
C PHE A 61 10.45 -2.52 -4.65
N ARG A 62 10.08 -2.10 -3.43
CA ARG A 62 9.26 -0.91 -3.23
C ARG A 62 10.14 0.31 -3.37
N GLU A 63 10.00 1.02 -4.48
CA GLU A 63 10.82 2.20 -4.79
C GLU A 63 10.26 3.46 -4.13
N ARG A 64 8.94 3.58 -4.09
CA ARG A 64 8.25 4.74 -3.56
C ARG A 64 6.93 4.35 -2.93
N VAL A 65 6.60 4.96 -1.80
CA VAL A 65 5.35 4.73 -1.09
C VAL A 65 4.78 6.07 -0.64
N GLU A 66 3.54 6.33 -0.97
CA GLU A 66 2.79 7.48 -0.50
C GLU A 66 1.58 6.98 0.30
N VAL A 67 1.39 7.51 1.48
CA VAL A 67 0.32 7.08 2.40
C VAL A 67 -0.44 8.29 2.87
N LYS A 68 -1.76 8.25 2.71
CA LYS A 68 -2.67 9.23 3.28
C LYS A 68 -3.82 8.51 3.95
N ILE A 69 -4.12 8.91 5.19
CA ILE A 69 -5.26 8.38 5.94
C ILE A 69 -6.30 9.48 6.08
N HIS A 70 -7.51 9.19 5.65
CA HIS A 70 -8.65 10.07 5.85
C HIS A 70 -9.20 9.84 7.25
N PHE A 71 -9.11 10.87 8.09
CA PHE A 71 -9.52 10.79 9.48
C PHE A 71 -10.48 11.91 9.77
N GLU A 72 -11.74 11.54 9.98
CA GLU A 72 -12.81 12.48 10.34
C GLU A 72 -13.43 12.01 11.64
N ARG A 73 -13.20 12.77 12.70
CA ARG A 73 -13.94 12.54 13.94
C ARG A 73 -13.89 13.78 14.83
N SER A 74 -14.99 13.97 15.52
CA SER A 74 -15.08 14.97 16.60
C SER A 74 -14.88 14.21 17.90
N PRO A 75 -13.79 14.46 18.63
CA PRO A 75 -13.56 13.77 19.89
C PRO A 75 -14.62 14.18 20.93
N SER A 76 -15.27 13.20 21.53
CA SER A 76 -16.16 13.41 22.65
C SER A 76 -15.39 13.63 23.95
N GLY A 77 -14.10 13.30 23.95
CA GLY A 77 -13.22 13.44 25.11
C GLY A 77 -13.31 12.30 26.12
N GLY A 78 -14.17 11.32 25.91
CA GLY A 78 -14.27 10.17 26.80
C GLY A 78 -13.07 9.22 26.63
N PRO A 79 -12.75 8.42 27.68
CA PRO A 79 -11.58 7.50 27.62
C PRO A 79 -11.71 6.38 26.59
N TYR A 80 -12.93 6.07 26.19
CA TYR A 80 -13.18 5.03 25.16
C TYR A 80 -13.54 5.63 23.79
N ASP A 81 -13.35 6.95 23.64
CA ASP A 81 -13.63 7.65 22.41
C ASP A 81 -12.44 7.54 21.45
N TYR A 82 -12.41 6.46 20.67
CA TYR A 82 -11.43 6.25 19.63
C TYR A 82 -12.10 5.56 18.44
N THR A 83 -11.42 5.58 17.30
CA THR A 83 -11.84 4.84 16.10
C THR A 83 -10.77 3.86 15.72
N THR A 84 -11.06 2.98 14.77
CA THR A 84 -10.07 2.05 14.21
C THR A 84 -9.92 2.29 12.72
N LEU A 85 -8.71 2.09 12.23
CA LEU A 85 -8.41 2.26 10.79
C LEU A 85 -9.15 1.20 9.99
N ARG A 86 -9.84 1.65 8.93
CA ARG A 86 -10.49 0.78 7.96
C ARG A 86 -9.76 0.90 6.62
N ALA A 87 -9.89 -0.12 5.76
CA ALA A 87 -9.31 -0.07 4.42
C ALA A 87 -9.77 1.17 3.64
N ARG A 88 -11.06 1.52 3.77
CA ARG A 88 -11.63 2.69 3.09
C ARG A 88 -11.05 4.03 3.53
N ASP A 89 -10.39 4.07 4.68
CA ASP A 89 -9.76 5.30 5.19
C ASP A 89 -8.38 5.53 4.60
N MET A 90 -7.79 4.50 3.97
CA MET A 90 -6.44 4.57 3.41
C MET A 90 -6.45 4.95 1.94
N ASP A 91 -5.58 5.88 1.57
CA ASP A 91 -5.23 6.18 0.19
C ASP A 91 -3.73 5.92 0.05
N LEU A 92 -3.39 4.86 -0.67
CA LEU A 92 -2.01 4.42 -0.84
C LEU A 92 -1.61 4.47 -2.29
N ARG A 93 -0.36 4.83 -2.55
CA ARG A 93 0.26 4.67 -3.84
C ARG A 93 1.62 4.04 -3.65
N VAL A 94 1.82 2.89 -4.24
CA VAL A 94 3.08 2.13 -4.13
C VAL A 94 3.66 1.98 -5.52
N VAL A 95 4.91 2.35 -5.68
CA VAL A 95 5.67 2.15 -6.92
C VAL A 95 6.68 1.05 -6.67
N VAL A 96 6.58 0.00 -7.48
CA VAL A 96 7.48 -1.14 -7.45
C VAL A 96 8.33 -1.11 -8.71
N LYS A 97 9.63 -1.31 -8.55
CA LYS A 97 10.54 -1.51 -9.69
C LYS A 97 11.11 -2.91 -9.63
N TYR A 98 10.91 -3.66 -10.71
CA TYR A 98 11.48 -5.00 -10.87
C TYR A 98 12.06 -5.13 -12.28
N GLY A 99 13.38 -5.33 -12.36
CA GLY A 99 14.07 -5.37 -13.64
C GLY A 99 13.87 -4.05 -14.41
N SER A 100 13.38 -4.17 -15.63
CA SER A 100 13.09 -3.02 -16.51
C SER A 100 11.68 -2.45 -16.33
N CYS A 101 10.90 -2.99 -15.40
CA CYS A 101 9.49 -2.65 -15.27
C CYS A 101 9.23 -1.87 -13.97
N ARG A 102 8.44 -0.82 -14.08
CA ARG A 102 7.97 -0.03 -12.93
C ARG A 102 6.45 -0.01 -12.93
N VAL A 103 5.84 -0.38 -11.81
CA VAL A 103 4.39 -0.48 -11.65
C VAL A 103 3.95 0.39 -10.49
N ALA A 104 2.95 1.23 -10.72
CA ALA A 104 2.29 1.99 -9.67
C ALA A 104 0.94 1.35 -9.35
N ALA A 105 0.73 0.96 -8.11
CA ALA A 105 -0.54 0.45 -7.62
C ALA A 105 -1.15 1.42 -6.62
N ARG A 106 -2.47 1.49 -6.61
CA ARG A 106 -3.25 2.32 -5.69
C ARG A 106 -4.17 1.47 -4.83
N LEU A 107 -4.42 1.95 -3.64
CA LEU A 107 -5.59 1.58 -2.83
C LEU A 107 -6.36 2.86 -2.60
N LYS A 108 -7.61 2.91 -3.02
CA LYS A 108 -8.44 4.08 -2.87
C LYS A 108 -9.92 3.69 -2.72
N TYR A 109 -10.63 4.37 -1.81
CA TYR A 109 -12.07 4.19 -1.70
C TYR A 109 -12.77 4.77 -2.92
N ILE A 110 -13.55 3.95 -3.60
CA ILE A 110 -14.33 4.34 -4.78
C ILE A 110 -15.79 4.43 -4.38
N LYS A 111 -16.31 5.64 -4.34
CA LYS A 111 -17.67 5.89 -3.88
C LYS A 111 -18.72 5.12 -4.67
N GLU A 112 -18.61 5.09 -5.99
CA GLU A 112 -19.55 4.36 -6.87
C GLU A 112 -19.65 2.88 -6.53
N LEU A 113 -18.55 2.28 -6.07
CA LEU A 113 -18.48 0.87 -5.74
C LEU A 113 -18.73 0.62 -4.25
N ASP A 114 -18.71 1.68 -3.45
CA ASP A 114 -18.68 1.58 -1.98
C ASP A 114 -17.63 0.55 -1.53
N TYR A 115 -16.40 0.72 -2.03
CA TYR A 115 -15.37 -0.29 -1.89
C TYR A 115 -13.97 0.34 -1.91
N ALA A 116 -13.10 -0.14 -1.03
CA ALA A 116 -11.68 0.20 -1.07
C ALA A 116 -11.02 -0.67 -2.14
N LEU A 117 -10.76 -0.07 -3.30
CA LEU A 117 -10.26 -0.79 -4.48
C LEU A 117 -8.75 -0.73 -4.55
N ALA A 118 -8.13 -1.90 -4.69
CA ALA A 118 -6.72 -2.01 -5.07
C ALA A 118 -6.67 -2.18 -6.59
N TYR A 119 -5.88 -1.35 -7.26
CA TYR A 119 -5.79 -1.41 -8.73
C TYR A 119 -4.43 -0.95 -9.23
N ILE A 120 -4.10 -1.36 -10.44
CA ILE A 120 -2.89 -0.91 -11.13
C ILE A 120 -3.19 0.41 -11.79
N GLU A 121 -2.48 1.45 -11.40
CA GLU A 121 -2.66 2.81 -11.92
C GLU A 121 -1.80 3.05 -13.16
N ASP A 122 -0.58 2.52 -13.18
CA ASP A 122 0.35 2.75 -14.28
C ASP A 122 1.37 1.61 -14.38
N ILE A 123 1.83 1.37 -15.60
CA ILE A 123 2.91 0.42 -15.89
C ILE A 123 3.86 1.09 -16.88
N GLU A 124 5.14 1.11 -16.54
CA GLU A 124 6.21 1.58 -17.42
C GLU A 124 7.22 0.45 -17.63
N GLU A 125 7.53 0.20 -18.90
CA GLU A 125 8.60 -0.73 -19.27
C GLU A 125 9.66 0.03 -20.03
N GLU A 126 10.92 -0.12 -19.61
CA GLU A 126 12.03 0.43 -20.36
C GLU A 126 12.25 -0.39 -21.62
N VAL A 127 12.23 0.28 -22.76
CA VAL A 127 12.52 -0.32 -24.06
C VAL A 127 14.04 -0.23 -24.26
N LYS A 128 14.67 -1.38 -24.39
CA LYS A 128 16.10 -1.45 -24.72
C LYS A 128 16.31 -1.54 -26.21
#